data_e74b40b62e3eddd5e9b26b06ea3ff2d6
#
_entry.id   e74b40b62e3eddd5e9b26b06ea3ff2d6
#
_cell.length_a   1.000
_cell.length_b   1.000
_cell.length_c   1.000
_cell.angle_alpha   90.00
_cell.angle_beta   90.00
_cell.angle_gamma   90.00
#
_symmetry.space_group_name_H-M   'P 1'
#
loop_
_entity.id
_entity.type
_entity.pdbx_description
1 polymer ?
#
loop_
_entity_poly.entity_id
_entity_poly.type
_entity_poly.pdbx_seq_one_letter_code
_entity_poly.pdbx_strand_id
1 'polypeptide(L)'
;VFRFHHSEFQIMLHSSPSHSESRQEFLAPRLIAALLFLVGFLSMNTAESAAEEYNYDESKVPAYTLPDVLKAEDGTKIDSPELWTSKRRPELLRMFEEHVFGKLPQGEVKLRTKVRSENPNAINGVALRREVTVYFSADDNGPQMDLLIYTPANAKGPVPAFLGYNFNGNHSVEKDPALHITESWVRNNKDYGIDNNKSTDAARGSEASRWAVEKIVKSGYGLITIYYGDVDPDFDDGFKNGIHSLFEKGDAPRAGDAGGSISAWAWGLSRALDVLESDSKIDAKSVAVFGHSRLGKTSLWAGATDPRFAMIIANESGCGGAALSKRWYGETVARINTSFPHWFCLNHRKYNNNEQAMPIDHHMLIALSAPRPVYVASAEEDKWADPYGEFLGVYHAGPVYQLLGKKPLPSEKMPAVNEPVMT
;
A
#
# COMPACT_ATOMS: atom_id res chain seq x y z
N VAL A 1 15.02 15.67 4.30
CA VAL A 1 13.82 16.47 4.60
C VAL A 1 13.14 16.79 3.29
N PHE A 2 12.05 16.12 2.97
CA PHE A 2 11.25 16.43 1.79
C PHE A 2 10.15 17.40 2.19
N ARG A 3 10.15 18.60 1.61
CA ARG A 3 9.02 19.52 1.69
C ARG A 3 8.01 19.13 0.61
N PHE A 4 6.84 18.71 1.02
CA PHE A 4 5.69 18.58 0.12
C PHE A 4 4.85 19.84 0.18
N HIS A 5 4.55 20.47 -0.96
CA HIS A 5 3.59 21.56 -1.05
C HIS A 5 2.18 21.01 -1.11
N HIS A 6 1.32 21.52 -0.27
CA HIS A 6 0.01 21.01 0.17
C HIS A 6 -1.18 21.45 -0.70
N SER A 7 -1.03 21.77 -1.97
CA SER A 7 -2.12 22.39 -2.74
C SER A 7 -2.92 21.49 -3.66
N GLU A 8 -2.69 20.17 -3.73
CA GLU A 8 -3.34 19.34 -4.76
C GLU A 8 -4.07 18.06 -4.26
N PHE A 9 -4.22 17.86 -2.95
CA PHE A 9 -4.82 16.61 -2.43
C PHE A 9 -6.32 16.67 -2.10
N GLN A 10 -6.99 17.82 -2.25
CA GLN A 10 -8.41 17.99 -1.86
C GLN A 10 -9.48 17.68 -2.93
N ILE A 11 -9.14 17.19 -4.12
CA ILE A 11 -10.11 17.06 -5.23
C ILE A 11 -10.46 15.60 -5.58
N MET A 12 -10.50 14.68 -4.65
CA MET A 12 -10.98 13.33 -4.98
C MET A 12 -12.19 12.83 -4.18
N LEU A 13 -12.98 13.70 -3.60
CA LEU A 13 -14.14 13.25 -2.82
C LEU A 13 -15.51 13.84 -3.24
N HIS A 14 -15.67 14.47 -4.37
CA HIS A 14 -17.04 14.83 -4.81
C HIS A 14 -17.13 14.96 -6.33
N SER A 15 -17.77 14.01 -6.98
CA SER A 15 -18.65 14.27 -8.14
C SER A 15 -19.62 13.13 -8.37
N SER A 16 -20.81 13.28 -7.83
CA SER A 16 -21.99 12.63 -8.38
C SER A 16 -22.52 13.48 -9.55
N PRO A 17 -22.95 12.88 -10.66
CA PRO A 17 -23.40 13.65 -11.80
C PRO A 17 -24.82 14.21 -11.57
N SER A 18 -24.99 15.51 -11.73
CA SER A 18 -26.29 16.15 -11.87
C SER A 18 -26.84 15.96 -13.28
N HIS A 19 -27.94 15.25 -13.40
CA HIS A 19 -28.77 15.27 -14.63
C HIS A 19 -29.53 16.59 -14.72
N SER A 20 -29.32 17.31 -15.80
CA SER A 20 -30.17 18.42 -16.24
C SER A 20 -31.25 17.89 -17.17
N GLU A 21 -32.50 17.87 -16.70
CA GLU A 21 -33.66 17.65 -17.57
C GLU A 21 -34.05 18.95 -18.27
N SER A 22 -34.16 18.88 -19.60
CA SER A 22 -34.79 19.90 -20.41
C SER A 22 -36.32 19.64 -20.48
N ARG A 23 -37.10 20.64 -20.08
CA ARG A 23 -38.57 20.69 -20.22
C ARG A 23 -38.98 20.71 -21.70
N GLN A 24 -39.96 19.91 -22.05
CA GLN A 24 -40.95 20.24 -23.06
C GLN A 24 -42.36 19.96 -22.53
N GLU A 25 -43.17 21.01 -22.54
CA GLU A 25 -44.59 20.99 -22.21
C GLU A 25 -45.42 20.35 -23.32
N PHE A 26 -46.43 19.57 -22.98
CA PHE A 26 -47.66 19.43 -23.74
C PHE A 26 -48.86 19.22 -22.84
N LEU A 27 -49.98 19.92 -23.22
CA LEU A 27 -51.21 20.17 -22.54
C LEU A 27 -52.13 18.95 -22.39
N ALA A 28 -52.99 19.07 -21.36
CA ALA A 28 -54.09 18.21 -20.90
C ALA A 28 -55.23 18.00 -21.94
N PRO A 29 -56.39 17.26 -21.69
CA PRO A 29 -57.18 17.31 -20.46
C PRO A 29 -57.93 16.02 -20.01
N ARG A 30 -58.37 16.06 -18.73
CA ARG A 30 -59.61 15.57 -18.06
C ARG A 30 -60.14 14.16 -18.29
N LEU A 31 -60.36 13.40 -17.20
CA LEU A 31 -61.69 13.03 -16.65
C LEU A 31 -61.60 12.27 -15.32
N ILE A 32 -62.57 12.53 -14.48
CA ILE A 32 -62.86 12.19 -13.09
C ILE A 32 -63.27 10.72 -12.95
N ALA A 33 -62.79 10.02 -11.89
CA ALA A 33 -63.61 9.07 -11.13
C ALA A 33 -62.99 8.83 -9.74
N ALA A 34 -63.77 9.12 -8.71
CA ALA A 34 -63.45 8.85 -7.32
C ALA A 34 -63.64 7.39 -6.98
N LEU A 35 -62.72 6.82 -6.21
CA LEU A 35 -62.98 5.65 -5.35
C LEU A 35 -62.15 5.74 -4.11
N LEU A 36 -62.82 5.84 -2.97
CA LEU A 36 -62.24 5.73 -1.62
C LEU A 36 -61.65 4.34 -1.43
N PHE A 37 -60.35 4.29 -1.14
CA PHE A 37 -59.74 3.15 -0.46
C PHE A 37 -58.82 3.63 0.65
N LEU A 38 -59.14 3.14 1.83
CA LEU A 38 -58.42 3.24 3.07
C LEU A 38 -56.98 2.68 2.87
N VAL A 39 -55.97 3.53 2.82
CA VAL A 39 -54.59 3.09 2.80
C VAL A 39 -53.98 3.44 4.13
N GLY A 40 -53.69 2.39 4.90
CA GLY A 40 -52.93 2.51 6.11
C GLY A 40 -51.57 3.16 5.84
N PHE A 41 -51.23 4.12 6.70
CA PHE A 41 -49.87 4.68 6.75
C PHE A 41 -48.87 3.56 7.05
N LEU A 42 -48.26 2.97 6.02
CA LEU A 42 -46.95 2.37 6.15
C LEU A 42 -45.95 3.51 6.17
N SER A 43 -45.49 3.86 7.36
CA SER A 43 -44.25 4.62 7.54
C SER A 43 -43.12 3.80 6.95
N MET A 44 -42.81 4.04 5.69
CA MET A 44 -41.49 3.67 5.20
C MET A 44 -40.50 4.56 5.93
N ASN A 45 -39.92 4.03 7.02
CA ASN A 45 -38.65 4.50 7.51
C ASN A 45 -37.67 4.35 6.35
N THR A 46 -37.47 5.40 5.56
CA THR A 46 -36.22 5.59 4.85
C THR A 46 -35.17 5.71 5.94
N ALA A 47 -34.47 4.63 6.21
CA ALA A 47 -33.21 4.72 6.91
C ALA A 47 -32.34 5.64 6.02
N GLU A 48 -32.33 6.93 6.32
CA GLU A 48 -31.26 7.81 5.92
C GLU A 48 -29.99 7.06 6.34
N SER A 49 -29.21 6.60 5.37
CA SER A 49 -27.86 6.15 5.61
C SER A 49 -27.17 7.36 6.23
N ALA A 50 -27.06 7.37 7.55
CA ALA A 50 -26.22 8.34 8.24
C ALA A 50 -24.86 8.22 7.57
N ALA A 51 -24.40 9.30 6.95
CA ALA A 51 -23.05 9.38 6.44
C ALA A 51 -22.13 8.95 7.60
N GLU A 52 -21.31 7.93 7.40
CA GLU A 52 -20.37 7.47 8.41
C GLU A 52 -19.50 8.67 8.79
N GLU A 53 -19.71 9.21 9.99
CA GLU A 53 -18.98 10.36 10.47
C GLU A 53 -17.62 9.86 10.97
N TYR A 54 -16.56 10.08 10.16
CA TYR A 54 -15.21 9.70 10.52
C TYR A 54 -14.71 10.56 11.70
N ASN A 55 -14.04 9.92 12.65
CA ASN A 55 -13.47 10.62 13.77
C ASN A 55 -12.15 11.32 13.39
N TYR A 56 -12.09 12.63 13.53
CA TYR A 56 -10.89 13.47 13.38
C TYR A 56 -10.57 14.27 14.66
N ASP A 57 -11.20 13.88 15.77
CA ASP A 57 -11.06 14.52 17.07
C ASP A 57 -10.44 13.53 18.06
N GLU A 58 -9.22 13.82 18.51
CA GLU A 58 -8.46 12.97 19.43
C GLU A 58 -9.23 12.70 20.73
N SER A 59 -10.02 13.67 21.20
CA SER A 59 -10.83 13.51 22.43
C SER A 59 -11.96 12.49 22.29
N LYS A 60 -12.31 12.10 21.06
CA LYS A 60 -13.34 11.09 20.75
C LYS A 60 -12.77 9.71 20.44
N VAL A 61 -11.44 9.55 20.52
CA VAL A 61 -10.82 8.23 20.39
C VAL A 61 -11.32 7.33 21.52
N PRO A 62 -11.92 6.15 21.23
CA PRO A 62 -12.46 5.29 22.25
C PRO A 62 -11.33 4.72 23.13
N ALA A 63 -11.66 4.36 24.35
CA ALA A 63 -10.73 3.58 25.18
C ALA A 63 -10.44 2.23 24.49
N TYR A 64 -9.17 1.90 24.30
CA TYR A 64 -8.74 0.66 23.68
C TYR A 64 -7.60 0.02 24.47
N THR A 65 -7.41 -1.28 24.25
CA THR A 65 -6.29 -2.03 24.81
C THR A 65 -5.53 -2.71 23.69
N LEU A 66 -4.24 -2.41 23.58
CA LEU A 66 -3.38 -3.08 22.62
C LEU A 66 -3.01 -4.48 23.11
N PRO A 67 -3.01 -5.48 22.22
CA PRO A 67 -2.43 -6.78 22.53
C PRO A 67 -0.94 -6.62 22.84
N ASP A 68 -0.46 -7.36 23.85
CA ASP A 68 0.96 -7.34 24.21
C ASP A 68 1.80 -8.03 23.13
N VAL A 69 2.69 -7.28 22.50
CA VAL A 69 3.56 -7.78 21.42
C VAL A 69 4.53 -8.86 21.92
N LEU A 70 4.91 -8.82 23.20
CA LEU A 70 5.81 -9.77 23.88
C LEU A 70 5.08 -10.90 24.64
N LYS A 71 3.82 -11.16 24.30
CA LYS A 71 3.05 -12.27 24.86
C LYS A 71 2.51 -13.15 23.72
N ALA A 72 2.87 -14.43 23.72
CA ALA A 72 2.36 -15.40 22.76
C ALA A 72 0.88 -15.77 23.02
N GLU A 73 0.20 -16.35 22.02
CA GLU A 73 -1.21 -16.77 22.13
C GLU A 73 -1.44 -17.77 23.27
N ASP A 74 -0.47 -18.65 23.54
CA ASP A 74 -0.54 -19.61 24.65
C ASP A 74 -0.21 -18.99 26.02
N GLY A 75 -0.02 -17.67 26.08
CA GLY A 75 0.31 -16.93 27.30
C GLY A 75 1.80 -16.87 27.63
N THR A 76 2.68 -17.52 26.87
CA THR A 76 4.14 -17.46 27.08
C THR A 76 4.65 -16.02 26.98
N LYS A 77 5.39 -15.57 27.98
CA LYS A 77 6.10 -14.30 27.94
C LYS A 77 7.33 -14.42 27.03
N ILE A 78 7.52 -13.46 26.15
CA ILE A 78 8.66 -13.38 25.24
C ILE A 78 9.68 -12.45 25.86
N ASP A 79 10.70 -13.00 26.48
CA ASP A 79 11.73 -12.27 27.22
C ASP A 79 13.14 -12.50 26.69
N SER A 80 13.29 -13.19 25.56
CA SER A 80 14.57 -13.36 24.88
C SER A 80 14.47 -13.23 23.36
N PRO A 81 15.56 -12.85 22.66
CA PRO A 81 15.64 -12.83 21.20
C PRO A 81 15.33 -14.19 20.56
N GLU A 82 15.69 -15.29 21.22
CA GLU A 82 15.46 -16.66 20.76
C GLU A 82 13.95 -16.97 20.76
N LEU A 83 13.24 -16.65 21.83
CA LEU A 83 11.76 -16.81 21.90
C LEU A 83 11.05 -15.91 20.91
N TRP A 84 11.54 -14.70 20.72
CA TRP A 84 11.00 -13.85 19.67
C TRP A 84 11.13 -14.51 18.28
N THR A 85 12.33 -14.93 17.92
CA THR A 85 12.63 -15.46 16.59
C THR A 85 11.96 -16.82 16.33
N SER A 86 11.98 -17.71 17.34
CA SER A 86 11.50 -19.09 17.16
C SER A 86 10.00 -19.26 17.41
N LYS A 87 9.37 -18.38 18.18
CA LYS A 87 7.96 -18.53 18.58
C LYS A 87 7.09 -17.33 18.17
N ARG A 88 7.34 -16.15 18.73
CA ARG A 88 6.38 -15.04 18.59
C ARG A 88 6.34 -14.44 17.19
N ARG A 89 7.49 -14.23 16.56
CA ARG A 89 7.54 -13.67 15.21
C ARG A 89 6.80 -14.55 14.18
N PRO A 90 7.04 -15.88 14.10
CA PRO A 90 6.25 -16.76 13.22
C PRO A 90 4.75 -16.77 13.56
N GLU A 91 4.39 -16.71 14.83
CA GLU A 91 3.00 -16.61 15.27
C GLU A 91 2.33 -15.34 14.78
N LEU A 92 2.98 -14.18 14.94
CA LEU A 92 2.46 -12.90 14.44
C LEU A 92 2.34 -12.87 12.93
N LEU A 93 3.32 -13.41 12.18
CA LEU A 93 3.21 -13.53 10.72
C LEU A 93 1.95 -14.30 10.33
N ARG A 94 1.72 -15.48 10.95
CA ARG A 94 0.53 -16.28 10.72
C ARG A 94 -0.75 -15.51 11.05
N MET A 95 -0.76 -14.76 12.16
CA MET A 95 -1.93 -13.96 12.55
C MET A 95 -2.23 -12.84 11.53
N PHE A 96 -1.22 -12.15 11.01
CA PHE A 96 -1.43 -11.15 9.96
C PHE A 96 -1.88 -11.78 8.64
N GLU A 97 -1.38 -12.96 8.29
CA GLU A 97 -1.88 -13.73 7.15
C GLU A 97 -3.34 -14.16 7.33
N GLU A 98 -3.71 -14.60 8.53
CA GLU A 98 -5.06 -15.09 8.79
C GLU A 98 -6.10 -13.97 8.88
N HIS A 99 -5.72 -12.83 9.47
CA HIS A 99 -6.68 -11.81 9.88
C HIS A 99 -6.64 -10.53 9.05
N VAL A 100 -5.57 -10.26 8.30
CA VAL A 100 -5.41 -8.97 7.61
C VAL A 100 -5.05 -9.14 6.12
N PHE A 101 -3.83 -9.59 5.83
CA PHE A 101 -3.32 -9.53 4.45
C PHE A 101 -3.64 -10.78 3.63
N GLY A 102 -3.81 -11.91 4.29
CA GLY A 102 -4.00 -13.20 3.66
C GLY A 102 -2.69 -13.84 3.17
N LYS A 103 -2.77 -15.12 2.88
CA LYS A 103 -1.68 -15.95 2.38
C LYS A 103 -1.67 -15.94 0.87
N LEU A 104 -0.52 -15.72 0.26
CA LEU A 104 -0.33 -16.10 -1.13
C LEU A 104 -0.03 -17.61 -1.21
N PRO A 105 -0.53 -18.28 -2.25
CA PRO A 105 -0.21 -19.68 -2.47
C PRO A 105 1.30 -19.90 -2.53
N GLN A 106 1.77 -20.95 -1.87
CA GLN A 106 3.19 -21.31 -1.90
C GLN A 106 3.48 -22.04 -3.22
N GLY A 107 4.52 -21.62 -3.92
CA GLY A 107 4.96 -22.23 -5.16
C GLY A 107 6.23 -21.58 -5.67
N GLU A 108 7.10 -22.37 -6.27
CA GLU A 108 8.28 -21.83 -6.93
C GLU A 108 7.87 -21.18 -8.26
N VAL A 109 8.14 -19.89 -8.39
CA VAL A 109 7.97 -19.14 -9.64
C VAL A 109 9.34 -18.95 -10.27
N LYS A 110 9.53 -19.52 -11.46
CA LYS A 110 10.77 -19.34 -12.23
C LYS A 110 10.74 -17.99 -12.92
N LEU A 111 11.50 -17.04 -12.38
CA LEU A 111 11.64 -15.73 -12.96
C LEU A 111 12.50 -15.78 -14.22
N ARG A 112 12.10 -15.05 -15.25
CA ARG A 112 12.89 -14.74 -16.44
C ARG A 112 12.98 -13.24 -16.57
N THR A 113 14.11 -12.74 -17.00
CA THR A 113 14.33 -11.30 -17.19
C THR A 113 14.71 -10.98 -18.63
N LYS A 114 14.27 -9.81 -19.11
CA LYS A 114 14.67 -9.26 -20.39
C LYS A 114 14.94 -7.77 -20.26
N VAL A 115 16.14 -7.33 -20.60
CA VAL A 115 16.42 -5.90 -20.71
C VAL A 115 15.64 -5.35 -21.90
N ARG A 116 14.73 -4.41 -21.64
CA ARG A 116 13.91 -3.71 -22.63
C ARG A 116 14.68 -2.55 -23.24
N SER A 117 15.29 -1.73 -22.38
CA SER A 117 16.08 -0.58 -22.81
C SER A 117 17.17 -0.23 -21.79
N GLU A 118 18.21 0.43 -22.28
CA GLU A 118 19.30 0.97 -21.46
C GLU A 118 19.73 2.34 -22.01
N ASN A 119 19.97 3.29 -21.09
CA ASN A 119 20.54 4.60 -21.41
C ASN A 119 21.63 4.95 -20.38
N PRO A 120 22.92 4.88 -20.77
CA PRO A 120 24.02 5.18 -19.86
C PRO A 120 24.18 6.68 -19.55
N ASN A 121 23.45 7.55 -20.25
CA ASN A 121 23.52 9.00 -20.11
C ASN A 121 22.19 9.61 -19.64
N ALA A 122 21.38 8.86 -18.92
CA ALA A 122 20.10 9.37 -18.39
C ALA A 122 20.33 10.49 -17.36
N ILE A 123 19.29 11.31 -17.15
CA ILE A 123 19.32 12.44 -16.21
C ILE A 123 20.55 13.34 -16.46
N ASN A 124 20.69 13.82 -17.70
CA ASN A 124 21.82 14.65 -18.10
C ASN A 124 23.21 14.01 -17.85
N GLY A 125 23.32 12.70 -17.98
CA GLY A 125 24.56 11.95 -17.85
C GLY A 125 24.94 11.57 -16.42
N VAL A 126 24.11 11.82 -15.41
CA VAL A 126 24.39 11.45 -14.01
C VAL A 126 23.90 10.05 -13.65
N ALA A 127 23.06 9.46 -14.48
CA ALA A 127 22.49 8.13 -14.22
C ALA A 127 22.65 7.16 -15.40
N LEU A 128 22.84 5.89 -15.08
CA LEU A 128 22.52 4.76 -15.95
C LEU A 128 21.07 4.38 -15.69
N ARG A 129 20.21 4.43 -16.72
CA ARG A 129 18.82 3.95 -16.66
C ARG A 129 18.71 2.63 -17.38
N ARG A 130 17.98 1.68 -16.77
CA ARG A 130 17.59 0.41 -17.40
C ARG A 130 16.11 0.15 -17.19
N GLU A 131 15.46 -0.43 -18.18
CA GLU A 131 14.14 -1.02 -18.06
C GLU A 131 14.29 -2.53 -18.23
N VAL A 132 13.79 -3.30 -17.26
CA VAL A 132 13.92 -4.76 -17.23
C VAL A 132 12.55 -5.36 -17.01
N THR A 133 12.06 -6.13 -17.97
CA THR A 133 10.84 -6.93 -17.82
C THR A 133 11.15 -8.21 -17.06
N VAL A 134 10.36 -8.50 -16.05
CA VAL A 134 10.41 -9.73 -15.24
C VAL A 134 9.15 -10.53 -15.50
N TYR A 135 9.29 -11.69 -16.10
CA TYR A 135 8.22 -12.64 -16.37
C TYR A 135 8.09 -13.62 -15.22
N PHE A 136 6.86 -13.86 -14.77
CA PHE A 136 6.56 -14.80 -13.69
C PHE A 136 6.23 -16.21 -14.18
N SER A 137 6.26 -16.42 -15.50
CA SER A 137 6.01 -17.71 -16.11
C SER A 137 6.87 -17.93 -17.35
N ALA A 138 6.77 -19.11 -17.95
CA ALA A 138 7.41 -19.41 -19.24
C ALA A 138 6.69 -18.74 -20.42
N ASP A 139 5.43 -18.32 -20.24
CA ASP A 139 4.64 -17.63 -21.25
C ASP A 139 4.95 -16.13 -21.23
N ASP A 140 5.34 -15.58 -22.38
CA ASP A 140 5.64 -14.15 -22.54
C ASP A 140 4.37 -13.26 -22.44
N ASN A 141 3.18 -13.83 -22.60
CA ASN A 141 1.90 -13.17 -22.42
C ASN A 141 1.33 -13.34 -21.00
N GLY A 142 2.01 -14.07 -20.12
CA GLY A 142 1.63 -14.24 -18.72
C GLY A 142 1.89 -13.00 -17.88
N PRO A 143 1.51 -13.04 -16.59
CA PRO A 143 1.79 -11.95 -15.66
C PRO A 143 3.28 -11.61 -15.63
N GLN A 144 3.57 -10.31 -15.65
CA GLN A 144 4.92 -9.76 -15.66
C GLN A 144 4.96 -8.40 -14.99
N MET A 145 6.13 -7.91 -14.65
CA MET A 145 6.34 -6.53 -14.16
C MET A 145 7.55 -5.90 -14.84
N ASP A 146 7.52 -4.58 -15.01
CA ASP A 146 8.63 -3.83 -15.55
C ASP A 146 9.37 -3.06 -14.42
N LEU A 147 10.65 -3.35 -14.22
CA LEU A 147 11.52 -2.60 -13.34
C LEU A 147 12.13 -1.43 -14.10
N LEU A 148 11.94 -0.21 -13.59
CA LEU A 148 12.70 0.96 -14.00
C LEU A 148 13.82 1.19 -12.97
N ILE A 149 15.06 1.06 -13.41
CA ILE A 149 16.25 1.06 -12.56
C ILE A 149 17.14 2.25 -12.94
N TYR A 150 17.42 3.11 -11.95
CA TYR A 150 18.42 4.16 -12.06
C TYR A 150 19.57 3.87 -11.10
N THR A 151 20.80 3.93 -11.60
CA THR A 151 22.03 3.87 -10.78
C THR A 151 22.96 5.02 -11.16
N PRO A 152 23.84 5.50 -10.24
CA PRO A 152 24.82 6.51 -10.59
C PRO A 152 25.68 6.06 -11.78
N ALA A 153 25.80 6.91 -12.82
CA ALA A 153 26.54 6.56 -14.03
C ALA A 153 28.03 6.30 -13.78
N ASN A 154 28.60 6.91 -12.74
CA ASN A 154 30.00 6.82 -12.35
C ASN A 154 30.25 5.86 -11.18
N ALA A 155 29.27 5.03 -10.80
CA ALA A 155 29.44 4.06 -9.72
C ALA A 155 30.58 3.08 -10.04
N LYS A 156 31.49 2.89 -9.06
CA LYS A 156 32.63 1.98 -9.21
C LYS A 156 32.34 0.55 -8.73
N GLY A 157 31.14 0.28 -8.29
CA GLY A 157 30.68 -1.01 -7.80
C GLY A 157 29.18 -1.00 -7.54
N PRO A 158 28.63 -2.09 -6.95
CA PRO A 158 27.24 -2.15 -6.58
C PRO A 158 26.86 -1.03 -5.58
N VAL A 159 25.68 -0.43 -5.74
CA VAL A 159 25.21 0.66 -4.88
C VAL A 159 24.02 0.23 -4.04
N PRO A 160 23.87 0.74 -2.81
CA PRO A 160 22.63 0.60 -2.05
C PRO A 160 21.48 1.26 -2.81
N ALA A 161 20.26 0.78 -2.64
CA ALA A 161 19.14 1.26 -3.45
C ALA A 161 17.83 1.35 -2.68
N PHE A 162 16.92 2.15 -3.24
CA PHE A 162 15.52 2.22 -2.86
C PHE A 162 14.67 1.44 -3.86
N LEU A 163 13.79 0.57 -3.39
CA LEU A 163 12.84 -0.17 -4.21
C LEU A 163 11.40 0.15 -3.77
N GLY A 164 10.57 0.61 -4.70
CA GLY A 164 9.17 0.91 -4.40
C GLY A 164 8.29 0.99 -5.63
N TYR A 165 7.00 0.97 -5.40
CA TYR A 165 6.00 1.07 -6.46
C TYR A 165 5.64 2.51 -6.78
N ASN A 166 5.29 2.78 -8.04
CA ASN A 166 4.61 3.98 -8.50
C ASN A 166 3.14 3.71 -8.85
N PHE A 167 2.32 4.77 -8.90
CA PHE A 167 0.87 4.69 -9.08
C PHE A 167 0.39 4.76 -10.54
N ASN A 168 1.20 5.29 -11.46
CA ASN A 168 0.69 5.67 -12.78
C ASN A 168 1.52 5.10 -13.94
N GLY A 169 2.41 4.15 -13.65
CA GLY A 169 3.33 3.56 -14.61
C GLY A 169 4.72 4.19 -14.57
N ASN A 170 5.73 3.42 -14.94
CA ASN A 170 7.14 3.83 -14.86
C ASN A 170 7.45 5.10 -15.66
N HIS A 171 6.77 5.33 -16.77
CA HIS A 171 6.91 6.54 -17.59
C HIS A 171 6.41 7.82 -16.91
N SER A 172 5.61 7.72 -15.85
CA SER A 172 5.15 8.88 -15.07
C SER A 172 6.24 9.49 -14.17
N VAL A 173 7.27 8.73 -13.88
CA VAL A 173 8.32 9.06 -12.91
C VAL A 173 9.33 10.07 -13.45
N GLU A 174 9.57 10.08 -14.76
CA GLU A 174 10.54 10.95 -15.41
C GLU A 174 10.07 11.34 -16.81
N LYS A 175 10.47 12.53 -17.28
CA LYS A 175 10.12 13.07 -18.62
C LYS A 175 10.97 12.50 -19.76
N ASP A 176 11.51 11.30 -19.61
CA ASP A 176 12.29 10.63 -20.65
C ASP A 176 11.35 10.05 -21.72
N PRO A 177 11.39 10.51 -22.99
CA PRO A 177 10.51 10.01 -24.06
C PRO A 177 10.75 8.54 -24.41
N ALA A 178 11.89 7.97 -24.00
CA ALA A 178 12.23 6.58 -24.28
C ALA A 178 11.65 5.60 -23.25
N LEU A 179 11.08 6.07 -22.15
CA LEU A 179 10.45 5.18 -21.16
C LEU A 179 9.21 4.52 -21.74
N HIS A 180 9.09 3.22 -21.50
CA HIS A 180 7.94 2.44 -21.93
C HIS A 180 6.66 2.89 -21.21
N ILE A 181 5.59 3.09 -21.95
CA ILE A 181 4.26 3.38 -21.40
C ILE A 181 3.63 2.03 -21.03
N THR A 182 3.20 1.88 -19.78
CA THR A 182 2.56 0.64 -19.33
C THR A 182 1.31 0.34 -20.14
N GLU A 183 1.12 -0.92 -20.51
CA GLU A 183 -0.10 -1.45 -21.14
C GLU A 183 -1.10 -1.99 -20.12
N SER A 184 -0.68 -2.10 -18.87
CA SER A 184 -1.51 -2.54 -17.75
C SER A 184 -2.68 -1.59 -17.51
N TRP A 185 -3.70 -2.08 -16.80
CA TRP A 185 -4.79 -1.23 -16.35
C TRP A 185 -4.28 -0.15 -15.39
N VAL A 186 -4.64 1.11 -15.65
CA VAL A 186 -4.32 2.25 -14.78
C VAL A 186 -5.62 2.95 -14.42
N ARG A 187 -5.78 3.32 -13.15
CA ARG A 187 -6.97 4.07 -12.71
C ARG A 187 -7.07 5.39 -13.48
N ASN A 188 -8.26 5.69 -14.00
CA ASN A 188 -8.53 6.93 -14.72
C ASN A 188 -8.10 8.15 -13.91
N ASN A 189 -7.34 9.03 -14.53
CA ASN A 189 -6.92 10.31 -13.98
C ASN A 189 -6.78 11.34 -15.12
N LYS A 190 -7.76 12.22 -15.23
CA LYS A 190 -7.81 13.23 -16.30
C LYS A 190 -6.65 14.23 -16.23
N ASP A 191 -6.17 14.56 -15.02
CA ASP A 191 -5.07 15.49 -14.82
C ASP A 191 -3.75 14.94 -15.37
N TYR A 192 -3.64 13.62 -15.45
CA TYR A 192 -2.48 12.91 -16.01
C TYR A 192 -2.75 12.34 -17.41
N GLY A 193 -3.87 12.69 -18.04
CA GLY A 193 -4.24 12.19 -19.37
C GLY A 193 -4.47 10.68 -19.41
N ILE A 194 -4.87 10.08 -18.29
CA ILE A 194 -5.21 8.65 -18.21
C ILE A 194 -6.73 8.52 -18.36
N ASP A 195 -7.16 7.90 -19.46
CA ASP A 195 -8.57 7.68 -19.78
C ASP A 195 -8.80 6.24 -20.23
N ASN A 196 -10.03 5.75 -20.08
CA ASN A 196 -10.40 4.35 -20.40
C ASN A 196 -9.48 3.32 -19.75
N ASN A 197 -8.96 3.64 -18.56
CA ASN A 197 -8.01 2.82 -17.80
C ASN A 197 -6.72 2.48 -18.57
N LYS A 198 -6.33 3.37 -19.48
CA LYS A 198 -5.09 3.26 -20.26
C LYS A 198 -4.24 4.52 -20.09
N SER A 199 -2.97 4.30 -19.80
CA SER A 199 -2.01 5.39 -19.77
C SER A 199 -1.59 5.80 -21.17
N THR A 200 -1.21 7.06 -21.32
CA THR A 200 -0.78 7.65 -22.61
C THR A 200 0.50 8.44 -22.41
N ASP A 201 1.06 8.96 -23.48
CA ASP A 201 2.22 9.84 -23.42
C ASP A 201 1.96 11.13 -22.60
N ALA A 202 0.72 11.54 -22.44
CA ALA A 202 0.34 12.68 -21.59
C ALA A 202 0.67 12.46 -20.09
N ALA A 203 0.71 11.21 -19.64
CA ALA A 203 1.11 10.87 -18.27
C ALA A 203 2.63 10.89 -18.04
N ARG A 204 3.44 11.05 -19.11
CA ARG A 204 4.89 11.00 -19.02
C ARG A 204 5.44 12.11 -18.13
N GLY A 205 6.19 11.72 -17.10
CA GLY A 205 6.77 12.64 -16.13
C GLY A 205 5.75 13.41 -15.28
N SER A 206 4.47 13.01 -15.27
CA SER A 206 3.43 13.67 -14.46
C SER A 206 3.74 13.64 -12.96
N GLU A 207 4.49 12.64 -12.49
CA GLU A 207 4.91 12.50 -11.10
C GLU A 207 6.39 12.83 -10.84
N ALA A 208 7.11 13.38 -11.83
CA ALA A 208 8.54 13.66 -11.70
C ALA A 208 8.89 14.56 -10.49
N SER A 209 7.99 15.46 -10.08
CA SER A 209 8.18 16.30 -8.89
C SER A 209 8.19 15.49 -7.57
N ARG A 210 7.55 14.32 -7.55
CA ARG A 210 7.48 13.42 -6.39
C ARG A 210 8.64 12.43 -6.35
N TRP A 211 9.24 12.16 -7.51
CA TRP A 211 10.34 11.19 -7.67
C TRP A 211 11.67 11.94 -7.77
N ALA A 212 12.40 12.02 -6.67
CA ALA A 212 13.67 12.74 -6.58
C ALA A 212 14.83 11.95 -7.20
N VAL A 213 14.67 11.42 -8.43
CA VAL A 213 15.61 10.51 -9.10
C VAL A 213 17.03 11.09 -9.13
N GLU A 214 17.18 12.31 -9.65
CA GLU A 214 18.50 12.96 -9.77
C GLU A 214 19.19 13.12 -8.40
N LYS A 215 18.44 13.52 -7.37
CA LYS A 215 18.98 13.67 -6.02
C LYS A 215 19.44 12.33 -5.44
N ILE A 216 18.66 11.27 -5.62
CA ILE A 216 18.97 9.93 -5.14
C ILE A 216 20.25 9.42 -5.78
N VAL A 217 20.36 9.46 -7.12
CA VAL A 217 21.54 8.95 -7.83
C VAL A 217 22.80 9.80 -7.56
N LYS A 218 22.67 11.15 -7.46
CA LYS A 218 23.78 12.02 -7.06
C LYS A 218 24.26 11.77 -5.65
N SER A 219 23.39 11.24 -4.78
CA SER A 219 23.76 10.85 -3.41
C SER A 219 24.38 9.47 -3.33
N GLY A 220 24.61 8.80 -4.47
CA GLY A 220 25.29 7.50 -4.53
C GLY A 220 24.35 6.29 -4.37
N TYR A 221 23.04 6.48 -4.43
CA TYR A 221 22.04 5.41 -4.30
C TYR A 221 21.42 5.06 -5.64
N GLY A 222 21.00 3.80 -5.80
CA GLY A 222 20.10 3.39 -6.86
C GLY A 222 18.64 3.68 -6.51
N LEU A 223 17.79 3.82 -7.54
CA LEU A 223 16.33 3.87 -7.41
C LEU A 223 15.73 2.84 -8.34
N ILE A 224 14.90 1.98 -7.80
CA ILE A 224 14.12 1.00 -8.56
C ILE A 224 12.64 1.27 -8.33
N THR A 225 11.89 1.41 -9.39
CA THR A 225 10.43 1.51 -9.30
C THR A 225 9.73 0.60 -10.28
N ILE A 226 8.53 0.21 -9.91
CA ILE A 226 7.67 -0.72 -10.65
C ILE A 226 6.26 -0.12 -10.63
N TYR A 227 5.50 -0.28 -11.68
CA TYR A 227 4.08 0.01 -11.62
C TYR A 227 3.37 -1.12 -10.83
N TYR A 228 2.70 -0.78 -9.71
CA TYR A 228 2.09 -1.79 -8.85
C TYR A 228 1.00 -2.61 -9.54
N GLY A 229 0.28 -1.99 -10.51
CA GLY A 229 -0.74 -2.63 -11.32
C GLY A 229 -0.21 -3.68 -12.31
N ASP A 230 1.10 -3.76 -12.53
CA ASP A 230 1.71 -4.85 -13.30
C ASP A 230 1.66 -6.17 -12.52
N VAL A 231 1.74 -6.09 -11.19
CA VAL A 231 1.69 -7.26 -10.30
C VAL A 231 0.25 -7.67 -10.02
N ASP A 232 -0.58 -6.71 -9.64
CA ASP A 232 -2.02 -6.90 -9.44
C ASP A 232 -2.76 -5.57 -9.66
N PRO A 233 -3.64 -5.48 -10.67
CA PRO A 233 -4.40 -4.26 -10.97
C PRO A 233 -5.29 -3.86 -9.79
N ASP A 234 -5.33 -2.55 -9.49
CA ASP A 234 -6.01 -2.02 -8.31
C ASP A 234 -7.52 -1.83 -8.54
N PHE A 235 -8.22 -2.91 -8.81
CA PHE A 235 -9.67 -2.98 -8.85
C PHE A 235 -10.17 -4.38 -8.50
N ASP A 236 -11.39 -4.46 -7.97
CA ASP A 236 -12.01 -5.74 -7.61
C ASP A 236 -12.54 -6.45 -8.86
N ASP A 237 -11.79 -7.41 -9.36
CA ASP A 237 -12.17 -8.30 -10.45
C ASP A 237 -12.41 -9.75 -10.00
N GLY A 238 -12.43 -9.96 -8.69
CA GLY A 238 -12.49 -11.29 -8.08
C GLY A 238 -11.18 -12.06 -8.20
N PHE A 239 -10.04 -11.36 -8.28
CA PHE A 239 -8.68 -11.93 -8.34
C PHE A 239 -8.41 -12.80 -9.59
N LYS A 240 -8.98 -12.40 -10.73
CA LYS A 240 -8.89 -13.16 -11.99
C LYS A 240 -7.67 -12.79 -12.83
N ASN A 241 -7.02 -11.68 -12.51
CA ASN A 241 -5.85 -11.19 -13.23
C ASN A 241 -4.62 -11.04 -12.30
N GLY A 242 -3.59 -10.34 -12.78
CA GLY A 242 -2.33 -10.20 -12.05
C GLY A 242 -1.71 -11.55 -11.71
N ILE A 243 -0.92 -11.56 -10.65
CA ILE A 243 -0.23 -12.78 -10.21
C ILE A 243 -1.17 -13.84 -9.62
N HIS A 244 -2.38 -13.47 -9.21
CA HIS A 244 -3.35 -14.41 -8.67
C HIS A 244 -3.67 -15.52 -9.69
N SER A 245 -3.72 -15.18 -10.99
CA SER A 245 -3.93 -16.14 -12.09
C SER A 245 -2.87 -17.24 -12.20
N LEU A 246 -1.69 -17.04 -11.62
CA LEU A 246 -0.63 -18.06 -11.57
C LEU A 246 -0.95 -19.17 -10.56
N PHE A 247 -1.64 -18.83 -9.50
CA PHE A 247 -1.84 -19.69 -8.33
C PHE A 247 -3.26 -20.18 -8.19
N GLU A 248 -4.24 -19.35 -8.52
CA GLU A 248 -5.66 -19.64 -8.33
C GLU A 248 -6.26 -20.10 -9.66
N LYS A 249 -6.71 -21.36 -9.71
CA LYS A 249 -7.29 -21.96 -10.91
C LYS A 249 -8.71 -22.44 -10.63
N GLY A 250 -9.62 -22.09 -11.53
CA GLY A 250 -11.03 -22.50 -11.46
C GLY A 250 -11.89 -21.56 -10.61
N ASP A 251 -13.17 -21.96 -10.42
CA ASP A 251 -14.20 -21.14 -9.78
C ASP A 251 -14.45 -21.52 -8.30
N ALA A 252 -13.50 -22.19 -7.66
CA ALA A 252 -13.64 -22.54 -6.23
C ALA A 252 -13.67 -21.25 -5.40
N PRO A 253 -14.55 -21.16 -4.37
CA PRO A 253 -14.57 -20.03 -3.47
C PRO A 253 -13.21 -19.83 -2.79
N ARG A 254 -12.72 -18.61 -2.76
CA ARG A 254 -11.47 -18.26 -2.07
C ARG A 254 -11.60 -18.49 -0.57
N ALA A 255 -10.55 -19.01 0.05
CA ALA A 255 -10.48 -19.15 1.50
C ALA A 255 -10.55 -17.77 2.18
N GLY A 256 -11.04 -17.73 3.41
CA GLY A 256 -11.16 -16.49 4.17
C GLY A 256 -9.81 -15.78 4.41
N ASP A 257 -8.73 -16.54 4.41
CA ASP A 257 -7.34 -16.09 4.55
C ASP A 257 -6.55 -16.16 3.22
N ALA A 258 -7.20 -16.22 2.07
CA ALA A 258 -6.53 -16.07 0.78
C ALA A 258 -6.01 -14.64 0.60
N GLY A 259 -4.81 -14.50 0.05
CA GLY A 259 -4.10 -13.23 -0.05
C GLY A 259 -4.82 -12.18 -0.90
N GLY A 260 -4.95 -10.97 -0.37
CA GLY A 260 -5.43 -9.80 -1.11
C GLY A 260 -4.34 -9.15 -1.96
N SER A 261 -4.70 -8.05 -2.63
CA SER A 261 -3.79 -7.31 -3.51
C SER A 261 -2.55 -6.77 -2.78
N ILE A 262 -2.68 -6.35 -1.51
CA ILE A 262 -1.49 -5.92 -0.73
C ILE A 262 -0.48 -7.06 -0.58
N SER A 263 -0.94 -8.29 -0.35
CA SER A 263 -0.05 -9.46 -0.32
C SER A 263 0.57 -9.74 -1.69
N ALA A 264 -0.19 -9.59 -2.76
CA ALA A 264 0.32 -9.73 -4.13
C ALA A 264 1.40 -8.68 -4.43
N TRP A 265 1.16 -7.42 -4.08
CA TRP A 265 2.16 -6.36 -4.26
C TRP A 265 3.40 -6.59 -3.38
N ALA A 266 3.25 -7.01 -2.13
CA ALA A 266 4.40 -7.34 -1.27
C ALA A 266 5.23 -8.49 -1.85
N TRP A 267 4.57 -9.52 -2.39
CA TRP A 267 5.23 -10.62 -3.10
C TRP A 267 6.01 -10.11 -4.33
N GLY A 268 5.43 -9.23 -5.14
CA GLY A 268 6.10 -8.64 -6.30
C GLY A 268 7.38 -7.89 -5.93
N LEU A 269 7.41 -7.15 -4.79
CA LEU A 269 8.62 -6.50 -4.28
C LEU A 269 9.70 -7.53 -3.92
N SER A 270 9.32 -8.65 -3.30
CA SER A 270 10.27 -9.75 -3.03
C SER A 270 10.80 -10.37 -4.32
N ARG A 271 9.95 -10.54 -5.35
CA ARG A 271 10.41 -11.04 -6.68
C ARG A 271 11.35 -10.05 -7.38
N ALA A 272 11.10 -8.75 -7.23
CA ALA A 272 12.04 -7.74 -7.71
C ALA A 272 13.40 -7.87 -7.02
N LEU A 273 13.41 -8.07 -5.70
CA LEU A 273 14.66 -8.27 -4.95
C LEU A 273 15.42 -9.52 -5.41
N ASP A 274 14.73 -10.62 -5.77
CA ASP A 274 15.38 -11.81 -6.36
C ASP A 274 16.15 -11.46 -7.64
N VAL A 275 15.58 -10.59 -8.49
CA VAL A 275 16.26 -10.12 -9.71
C VAL A 275 17.46 -9.26 -9.36
N LEU A 276 17.33 -8.37 -8.36
CA LEU A 276 18.41 -7.49 -7.94
C LEU A 276 19.59 -8.24 -7.29
N GLU A 277 19.38 -9.43 -6.70
CA GLU A 277 20.47 -10.27 -6.18
C GLU A 277 21.46 -10.70 -7.27
N SER A 278 21.03 -10.78 -8.51
CA SER A 278 21.87 -11.08 -9.66
C SER A 278 22.41 -9.85 -10.40
N ASP A 279 21.98 -8.64 -10.00
CA ASP A 279 22.35 -7.39 -10.67
C ASP A 279 23.70 -6.85 -10.14
N SER A 280 24.72 -6.85 -10.97
CA SER A 280 26.06 -6.39 -10.59
C SER A 280 26.17 -4.89 -10.25
N LYS A 281 25.13 -4.09 -10.47
CA LYS A 281 25.08 -2.66 -10.19
C LYS A 281 24.39 -2.32 -8.86
N ILE A 282 23.69 -3.28 -8.26
CA ILE A 282 22.91 -3.08 -7.02
C ILE A 282 23.50 -3.94 -5.90
N ASP A 283 23.73 -3.32 -4.75
CA ASP A 283 23.98 -4.07 -3.51
C ASP A 283 22.64 -4.54 -2.94
N ALA A 284 22.25 -5.76 -3.31
CA ALA A 284 20.95 -6.33 -2.90
C ALA A 284 20.80 -6.51 -1.38
N LYS A 285 21.90 -6.50 -0.62
CA LYS A 285 21.87 -6.54 0.85
C LYS A 285 21.59 -5.20 1.49
N SER A 286 21.63 -4.12 0.70
CA SER A 286 21.41 -2.74 1.12
C SER A 286 20.24 -2.10 0.37
N VAL A 287 19.16 -2.86 0.14
CA VAL A 287 17.94 -2.38 -0.50
C VAL A 287 16.91 -1.99 0.56
N ALA A 288 16.51 -0.73 0.56
CA ALA A 288 15.39 -0.23 1.33
C ALA A 288 14.08 -0.36 0.52
N VAL A 289 13.06 -0.98 1.10
CA VAL A 289 11.71 -0.98 0.50
C VAL A 289 10.92 0.24 0.97
N PHE A 290 10.22 0.91 0.06
CA PHE A 290 9.46 2.11 0.41
C PHE A 290 8.12 2.19 -0.32
N GLY A 291 7.17 2.92 0.27
CA GLY A 291 5.89 3.20 -0.36
C GLY A 291 5.10 4.29 0.35
N HIS A 292 4.11 4.82 -0.37
CA HIS A 292 3.15 5.82 0.10
C HIS A 292 1.74 5.24 0.12
N SER A 293 0.93 5.59 1.10
CA SER A 293 -0.48 5.20 1.22
C SER A 293 -0.62 3.65 1.19
N ARG A 294 -1.46 3.07 0.31
CA ARG A 294 -1.59 1.61 0.13
C ARG A 294 -0.26 0.92 -0.15
N LEU A 295 0.66 1.59 -0.82
CA LEU A 295 1.99 1.06 -1.10
C LEU A 295 2.92 1.17 0.11
N GLY A 296 2.63 2.06 1.06
CA GLY A 296 3.24 2.09 2.40
C GLY A 296 2.81 0.88 3.25
N LYS A 297 1.51 0.52 3.24
CA LYS A 297 1.01 -0.73 3.82
C LYS A 297 1.73 -1.94 3.21
N THR A 298 1.87 -1.93 1.87
CA THR A 298 2.61 -2.95 1.10
C THR A 298 4.06 -3.06 1.53
N SER A 299 4.75 -1.93 1.72
CA SER A 299 6.16 -1.91 2.15
C SER A 299 6.35 -2.49 3.54
N LEU A 300 5.43 -2.20 4.48
CA LEU A 300 5.45 -2.80 5.82
C LEU A 300 5.25 -4.31 5.74
N TRP A 301 4.29 -4.78 4.94
CA TRP A 301 4.04 -6.21 4.79
C TRP A 301 5.19 -6.93 4.06
N ALA A 302 5.76 -6.33 3.01
CA ALA A 302 6.96 -6.85 2.34
C ALA A 302 8.14 -6.96 3.32
N GLY A 303 8.38 -5.93 4.13
CA GLY A 303 9.41 -5.95 5.15
C GLY A 303 9.18 -7.01 6.23
N ALA A 304 7.92 -7.26 6.62
CA ALA A 304 7.57 -8.30 7.59
C ALA A 304 7.82 -9.72 7.03
N THR A 305 7.48 -9.95 5.76
CA THR A 305 7.53 -11.27 5.12
C THR A 305 8.88 -11.59 4.50
N ASP A 306 9.65 -10.58 4.07
CA ASP A 306 10.96 -10.79 3.46
C ASP A 306 12.08 -10.11 4.27
N PRO A 307 12.88 -10.88 5.02
CA PRO A 307 13.94 -10.34 5.88
C PRO A 307 15.14 -9.76 5.10
N ARG A 308 15.22 -9.92 3.79
CA ARG A 308 16.34 -9.43 2.97
C ARG A 308 16.31 -7.91 2.77
N PHE A 309 15.15 -7.26 2.90
CA PHE A 309 15.08 -5.80 2.86
C PHE A 309 15.85 -5.21 4.03
N ALA A 310 16.80 -4.32 3.73
CA ALA A 310 17.67 -3.73 4.74
C ALA A 310 16.99 -2.67 5.60
N MET A 311 15.99 -1.98 5.06
CA MET A 311 15.21 -0.93 5.72
C MET A 311 13.79 -0.90 5.14
N ILE A 312 12.82 -0.52 5.95
CA ILE A 312 11.43 -0.37 5.55
C ILE A 312 11.00 1.09 5.72
N ILE A 313 10.38 1.68 4.69
CA ILE A 313 9.91 3.05 4.71
C ILE A 313 8.42 3.04 4.35
N ALA A 314 7.59 3.54 5.25
CA ALA A 314 6.15 3.72 5.05
C ALA A 314 5.78 5.18 5.22
N ASN A 315 5.19 5.79 4.20
CA ASN A 315 4.72 7.15 4.23
C ASN A 315 3.20 7.17 4.16
N GLU A 316 2.56 7.81 5.15
CA GLU A 316 1.10 7.96 5.23
C GLU A 316 0.35 6.65 4.95
N SER A 317 0.80 5.58 5.60
CA SER A 317 0.27 4.24 5.36
C SER A 317 -1.08 3.98 6.03
N GLY A 318 -1.43 4.72 7.07
CA GLY A 318 -2.75 4.76 7.69
C GLY A 318 -3.31 3.42 8.16
N CYS A 319 -4.62 3.28 8.12
CA CYS A 319 -5.36 2.06 8.46
C CYS A 319 -4.88 0.86 7.64
N GLY A 320 -4.59 -0.27 8.28
CA GLY A 320 -3.98 -1.44 7.63
C GLY A 320 -2.49 -1.27 7.31
N GLY A 321 -1.88 -0.13 7.70
CA GLY A 321 -0.46 0.18 7.59
C GLY A 321 0.19 0.37 8.96
N ALA A 322 0.70 1.56 9.26
CA ALA A 322 1.34 1.87 10.53
C ALA A 322 0.36 2.33 11.62
N ALA A 323 -0.81 2.88 11.26
CA ALA A 323 -1.77 3.41 12.21
C ALA A 323 -2.46 2.29 13.01
N LEU A 324 -2.66 2.52 14.30
CA LEU A 324 -3.37 1.60 15.19
C LEU A 324 -4.86 1.56 14.85
N SER A 325 -5.36 0.43 14.40
CA SER A 325 -6.77 0.26 14.01
C SER A 325 -7.74 0.45 15.17
N LYS A 326 -7.37 0.04 16.39
CA LYS A 326 -8.21 0.14 17.60
C LYS A 326 -8.46 1.58 18.04
N ARG A 327 -7.75 2.56 17.52
CA ARG A 327 -7.99 3.99 17.78
C ARG A 327 -9.27 4.52 17.13
N TRP A 328 -9.68 3.87 16.06
CA TRP A 328 -10.89 4.27 15.31
C TRP A 328 -10.86 5.76 14.94
N TYR A 329 -9.75 6.20 14.34
CA TYR A 329 -9.49 7.58 13.92
C TYR A 329 -9.20 7.61 12.42
N GLY A 330 -9.70 8.60 11.70
CA GLY A 330 -9.56 8.72 10.25
C GLY A 330 -10.22 7.55 9.50
N GLU A 331 -9.46 6.87 8.63
CA GLU A 331 -9.93 5.70 7.89
C GLU A 331 -10.12 4.50 8.81
N THR A 332 -11.31 3.88 8.75
CA THR A 332 -11.65 2.69 9.56
C THR A 332 -11.50 1.39 8.77
N VAL A 333 -11.45 0.26 9.48
CA VAL A 333 -11.43 -1.08 8.87
C VAL A 333 -12.66 -1.32 8.00
N ALA A 334 -13.85 -0.87 8.45
CA ALA A 334 -15.06 -0.96 7.65
C ALA A 334 -14.96 -0.16 6.36
N ARG A 335 -14.44 1.06 6.44
CA ARG A 335 -14.29 1.93 5.28
C ARG A 335 -13.35 1.38 4.24
N ILE A 336 -12.16 0.94 4.66
CA ILE A 336 -11.14 0.45 3.73
C ILE A 336 -11.59 -0.85 3.04
N ASN A 337 -12.25 -1.77 3.78
CA ASN A 337 -12.79 -3.01 3.24
C ASN A 337 -13.96 -2.80 2.28
N THR A 338 -14.74 -1.72 2.48
CA THR A 338 -15.85 -1.36 1.59
C THR A 338 -15.35 -0.69 0.32
N SER A 339 -14.41 0.25 0.46
CA SER A 339 -13.88 1.00 -0.69
C SER A 339 -12.93 0.18 -1.56
N PHE A 340 -12.22 -0.75 -0.95
CA PHE A 340 -11.17 -1.55 -1.59
C PHE A 340 -11.29 -3.02 -1.17
N PRO A 341 -12.37 -3.71 -1.57
CA PRO A 341 -12.68 -5.07 -1.11
C PRO A 341 -11.64 -6.12 -1.51
N HIS A 342 -10.74 -5.80 -2.43
CA HIS A 342 -9.67 -6.65 -2.94
C HIS A 342 -8.32 -6.48 -2.20
N TRP A 343 -8.15 -5.44 -1.35
CA TRP A 343 -6.83 -5.18 -0.76
C TRP A 343 -6.42 -6.20 0.31
N PHE A 344 -7.37 -6.61 1.15
CA PHE A 344 -7.15 -7.50 2.29
C PHE A 344 -7.83 -8.85 2.11
N CYS A 345 -7.51 -9.81 2.97
CA CYS A 345 -8.22 -11.08 2.98
C CYS A 345 -9.68 -10.94 3.47
N LEU A 346 -10.54 -11.91 3.13
CA LEU A 346 -11.95 -11.85 3.52
C LEU A 346 -12.15 -11.87 5.03
N ASN A 347 -11.25 -12.52 5.78
CA ASN A 347 -11.31 -12.55 7.24
C ASN A 347 -11.19 -11.16 7.87
N HIS A 348 -10.50 -10.20 7.22
CA HIS A 348 -10.35 -8.85 7.72
C HIS A 348 -11.70 -8.14 7.86
N ARG A 349 -12.69 -8.50 7.06
CA ARG A 349 -14.06 -7.94 7.13
C ARG A 349 -14.79 -8.27 8.43
N LYS A 350 -14.35 -9.28 9.21
CA LYS A 350 -14.88 -9.59 10.55
C LYS A 350 -14.67 -8.46 11.54
N TYR A 351 -13.74 -7.57 11.25
CA TYR A 351 -13.35 -6.44 12.10
C TYR A 351 -13.97 -5.11 11.66
N ASN A 352 -14.85 -5.12 10.64
CA ASN A 352 -15.62 -3.94 10.25
C ASN A 352 -16.46 -3.46 11.44
N ASN A 353 -16.23 -2.21 11.89
CA ASN A 353 -16.84 -1.62 13.07
C ASN A 353 -16.67 -2.47 14.35
N ASN A 354 -15.62 -3.29 14.41
CA ASN A 354 -15.31 -4.22 15.48
C ASN A 354 -13.80 -4.39 15.69
N GLU A 355 -13.04 -3.32 15.49
CA GLU A 355 -11.59 -3.30 15.57
C GLU A 355 -11.05 -3.77 16.92
N GLN A 356 -11.85 -3.57 18.01
CA GLN A 356 -11.48 -4.03 19.35
C GLN A 356 -11.35 -5.56 19.44
N ALA A 357 -12.10 -6.31 18.62
CA ALA A 357 -12.05 -7.77 18.58
C ALA A 357 -10.83 -8.33 17.82
N MET A 358 -10.07 -7.49 17.13
CA MET A 358 -8.87 -7.92 16.40
C MET A 358 -7.82 -8.44 17.40
N PRO A 359 -7.27 -9.67 17.22
CA PRO A 359 -6.30 -10.24 18.14
C PRO A 359 -4.90 -9.62 18.03
N ILE A 360 -4.68 -8.80 17.02
CA ILE A 360 -3.46 -8.04 16.71
C ILE A 360 -3.77 -6.58 16.51
N ASP A 361 -2.73 -5.73 16.47
CA ASP A 361 -2.83 -4.39 15.94
C ASP A 361 -1.49 -3.99 15.28
N HIS A 362 -1.45 -2.91 14.55
CA HIS A 362 -0.40 -2.61 13.57
C HIS A 362 0.98 -2.28 14.17
N HIS A 363 1.09 -1.98 15.47
CA HIS A 363 2.38 -1.96 16.17
C HIS A 363 3.10 -3.33 16.06
N MET A 364 2.35 -4.43 16.03
CA MET A 364 2.89 -5.77 15.82
C MET A 364 3.39 -5.99 14.39
N LEU A 365 2.75 -5.38 13.39
CA LEU A 365 3.23 -5.38 12.00
C LEU A 365 4.61 -4.71 11.90
N ILE A 366 4.76 -3.54 12.53
CA ILE A 366 6.04 -2.81 12.58
C ILE A 366 7.09 -3.65 13.30
N ALA A 367 6.74 -4.28 14.42
CA ALA A 367 7.62 -5.13 15.21
C ALA A 367 8.17 -6.35 14.42
N LEU A 368 7.41 -6.89 13.45
CA LEU A 368 7.87 -7.98 12.59
C LEU A 368 9.12 -7.65 11.77
N SER A 369 9.39 -6.36 11.55
CA SER A 369 10.59 -5.90 10.85
C SER A 369 11.84 -5.83 11.74
N ALA A 370 11.69 -5.84 13.07
CA ALA A 370 12.80 -5.74 14.01
C ALA A 370 13.83 -6.88 13.82
N PRO A 371 15.14 -6.64 13.96
CA PRO A 371 15.79 -5.39 14.39
C PRO A 371 16.11 -4.40 13.27
N ARG A 372 15.62 -4.61 12.04
CA ARG A 372 15.88 -3.74 10.87
C ARG A 372 15.21 -2.38 11.07
N PRO A 373 15.83 -1.29 10.57
CA PRO A 373 15.23 0.05 10.67
C PRO A 373 13.86 0.12 9.97
N VAL A 374 12.91 0.75 10.64
CA VAL A 374 11.63 1.16 10.05
C VAL A 374 11.51 2.67 10.17
N TYR A 375 11.20 3.34 9.07
CA TYR A 375 10.92 4.76 9.02
C TYR A 375 9.45 4.97 8.64
N VAL A 376 8.69 5.57 9.54
CA VAL A 376 7.31 5.97 9.30
C VAL A 376 7.29 7.49 9.15
N ALA A 377 6.71 7.96 8.06
CA ALA A 377 6.54 9.38 7.77
C ALA A 377 5.06 9.69 7.63
N SER A 378 4.60 10.72 8.34
CA SER A 378 3.21 11.16 8.35
C SER A 378 3.13 12.65 8.10
N ALA A 379 2.10 13.11 7.39
CA ALA A 379 1.77 14.52 7.28
C ALA A 379 0.77 14.90 8.38
N GLU A 380 1.05 15.98 9.13
CA GLU A 380 0.22 16.40 10.27
C GLU A 380 -1.24 16.67 9.88
N GLU A 381 -1.45 17.20 8.68
CA GLU A 381 -2.79 17.54 8.18
C GLU A 381 -3.53 16.37 7.53
N ASP A 382 -2.86 15.26 7.21
CA ASP A 382 -3.53 14.05 6.70
C ASP A 382 -4.16 13.23 7.84
N LYS A 383 -5.20 13.80 8.42
CA LYS A 383 -5.95 13.14 9.51
C LYS A 383 -6.63 11.84 9.07
N TRP A 384 -6.78 11.62 7.75
CA TRP A 384 -7.30 10.36 7.22
C TRP A 384 -6.37 9.18 7.51
N ALA A 385 -5.06 9.42 7.47
CA ALA A 385 -4.04 8.41 7.76
C ALA A 385 -3.76 8.23 9.27
N ASP A 386 -4.37 9.03 10.16
CA ASP A 386 -4.10 9.02 11.60
C ASP A 386 -2.59 9.19 11.94
N PRO A 387 -1.99 10.37 11.74
CA PRO A 387 -0.56 10.59 11.98
C PRO A 387 -0.11 10.21 13.38
N TYR A 388 -0.95 10.48 14.40
CA TYR A 388 -0.63 10.10 15.77
C TYR A 388 -0.74 8.59 15.99
N GLY A 389 -1.72 7.95 15.36
CA GLY A 389 -1.84 6.48 15.38
C GLY A 389 -0.67 5.78 14.69
N GLU A 390 -0.14 6.33 13.60
CA GLU A 390 1.09 5.83 12.96
C GLU A 390 2.30 5.97 13.89
N PHE A 391 2.45 7.11 14.56
CA PHE A 391 3.51 7.34 15.54
C PHE A 391 3.40 6.36 16.72
N LEU A 392 2.20 6.18 17.29
CA LEU A 392 1.94 5.22 18.36
C LEU A 392 2.21 3.77 17.91
N GLY A 393 1.94 3.42 16.64
CA GLY A 393 2.30 2.14 16.07
C GLY A 393 3.80 1.87 16.18
N VAL A 394 4.64 2.87 15.84
CA VAL A 394 6.10 2.78 16.00
C VAL A 394 6.49 2.69 17.48
N TYR A 395 5.88 3.53 18.33
CA TYR A 395 6.18 3.54 19.76
C TYR A 395 5.92 2.19 20.43
N HIS A 396 4.74 1.60 20.19
CA HIS A 396 4.35 0.32 20.77
C HIS A 396 5.04 -0.90 20.14
N ALA A 397 5.73 -0.76 19.01
CA ALA A 397 6.66 -1.76 18.50
C ALA A 397 7.99 -1.76 19.27
N GLY A 398 8.29 -0.69 20.00
CA GLY A 398 9.52 -0.45 20.75
C GLY A 398 10.00 -1.58 21.65
N PRO A 399 9.12 -2.26 22.42
CA PRO A 399 9.53 -3.38 23.29
C PRO A 399 10.28 -4.50 22.54
N VAL A 400 9.92 -4.80 21.29
CA VAL A 400 10.63 -5.80 20.48
C VAL A 400 12.00 -5.30 20.04
N TYR A 401 12.09 -4.04 19.61
CA TYR A 401 13.37 -3.42 19.28
C TYR A 401 14.30 -3.42 20.51
N GLN A 402 13.79 -3.08 21.69
CA GLN A 402 14.54 -3.13 22.93
C GLN A 402 15.01 -4.55 23.28
N LEU A 403 14.13 -5.56 23.13
CA LEU A 403 14.47 -6.97 23.32
C LEU A 403 15.62 -7.41 22.39
N LEU A 404 15.66 -6.88 21.18
CA LEU A 404 16.68 -7.16 20.17
C LEU A 404 17.89 -6.21 20.23
N GLY A 405 18.08 -5.48 21.34
CA GLY A 405 19.23 -4.62 21.59
C GLY A 405 19.25 -3.29 20.85
N LYS A 406 18.08 -2.82 20.37
CA LYS A 406 17.91 -1.50 19.75
C LYS A 406 17.24 -0.54 20.71
N LYS A 407 17.43 0.76 20.48
CA LYS A 407 16.74 1.78 21.29
C LYS A 407 15.32 1.96 20.78
N PRO A 408 14.30 1.93 21.66
CA PRO A 408 12.93 2.28 21.29
C PRO A 408 12.74 3.81 21.29
N LEU A 409 11.62 4.30 20.73
CA LEU A 409 11.22 5.70 20.89
C LEU A 409 11.09 6.03 22.38
N PRO A 410 11.56 7.22 22.84
CA PRO A 410 11.69 7.53 24.26
C PRO A 410 10.36 7.83 24.97
N SER A 411 9.32 8.22 24.23
CA SER A 411 8.02 8.60 24.79
C SER A 411 6.91 8.55 23.73
N GLU A 412 5.66 8.57 24.18
CA GLU A 412 4.46 8.71 23.32
C GLU A 412 4.24 10.14 22.81
N LYS A 413 5.15 11.06 23.11
CA LYS A 413 5.04 12.43 22.62
C LYS A 413 5.50 12.49 21.16
N MET A 414 4.57 12.75 20.25
CA MET A 414 4.88 12.99 18.85
C MET A 414 5.87 14.15 18.69
N PRO A 415 6.90 14.02 17.82
CA PRO A 415 7.86 15.09 17.57
C PRO A 415 7.17 16.30 16.91
N ALA A 416 7.82 17.46 16.99
CA ALA A 416 7.35 18.63 16.24
C ALA A 416 7.49 18.40 14.73
N VAL A 417 6.69 19.14 13.96
CA VAL A 417 6.71 19.06 12.50
C VAL A 417 8.11 19.33 11.97
N ASN A 418 8.59 18.51 11.06
CA ASN A 418 9.94 18.50 10.49
C ASN A 418 11.08 18.17 11.47
N GLU A 419 10.78 17.66 12.66
CA GLU A 419 11.76 17.16 13.61
C GLU A 419 11.69 15.62 13.70
N PRO A 420 12.43 14.89 12.86
CA PRO A 420 12.38 13.43 12.90
C PRO A 420 13.01 12.92 14.21
N VAL A 421 12.35 11.98 14.85
CA VAL A 421 12.94 11.21 15.95
C VAL A 421 13.59 9.97 15.38
N MET A 422 14.87 9.79 15.67
CA MET A 422 15.62 8.56 15.34
C MET A 422 16.16 7.95 16.62
N THR A 423 16.16 6.62 16.68
CA THR A 423 16.65 5.86 17.83
C THR A 423 17.59 4.75 17.41
#